data_f8d1dd163f4283dd31b7d6849c2aabe3
#
_entry.id   f8d1dd163f4283dd31b7d6849c2aabe3
#
_cell.length_a   1.000
_cell.length_b   1.000
_cell.length_c   1.000
_cell.angle_alpha   90.00
_cell.angle_beta   90.00
_cell.angle_gamma   90.00
#
_symmetry.space_group_name_H-M   'P 1'
#
loop_
_entity.id
_entity.type
_entity.pdbx_description
1 polymer ?
#
loop_
_entity_poly.entity_id
_entity_poly.type
_entity_poly.pdbx_seq_one_letter_code
_entity_poly.pdbx_strand_id
1 'polypeptide(L)'
;MNIFEAYNSTKRALESAGIEDYVFEAKQIIKHITGFSNSEILMNYTNALTAFQQNNLTAIIKQRQLRYPLQYIFGEWSFYGRNFYVGPGVLVPRADTEITAEKCLDFLKAVKNPQILDLCAGSGCIGITLAKEREDAAVTLLEKFPEAARYAEKNIKRQSAVNARLLTGDVLLGDGGDKLYDLIVSNPPYIPKNEMKIISPETKYEPETALLGGEDGLDFYRAIINNYTACLKNGGMMCFEVGINEAQAVTELLCAAGLKNIGVKKDLNGIDRTVYGFKNTEG
;
A
#
# COMPACT_ATOMS: atom_id res chain seq x y z
N MET A 1 36.11 -2.02 -6.47
CA MET A 1 35.07 -1.36 -7.28
C MET A 1 34.64 -0.10 -6.54
N ASN A 2 34.61 1.05 -7.20
CA ASN A 2 34.09 2.29 -6.62
C ASN A 2 32.57 2.40 -6.78
N ILE A 3 31.94 3.42 -6.13
CA ILE A 3 30.49 3.61 -6.14
C ILE A 3 29.95 3.80 -7.57
N PHE A 4 30.65 4.56 -8.43
CA PHE A 4 30.23 4.78 -9.81
C PHE A 4 30.26 3.50 -10.65
N GLU A 5 31.32 2.70 -10.51
CA GLU A 5 31.43 1.38 -11.17
C GLU A 5 30.34 0.43 -10.68
N ALA A 6 30.06 0.42 -9.35
CA ALA A 6 29.01 -0.37 -8.73
C ALA A 6 27.62 0.01 -9.29
N TYR A 7 27.31 1.29 -9.35
CA TYR A 7 26.04 1.78 -9.92
C TYR A 7 25.88 1.34 -11.38
N ASN A 8 26.90 1.56 -12.22
CA ASN A 8 26.80 1.23 -13.63
C ASN A 8 26.76 -0.29 -13.89
N SER A 9 27.45 -1.09 -13.09
CA SER A 9 27.38 -2.55 -13.21
C SER A 9 26.02 -3.08 -12.75
N THR A 10 25.46 -2.54 -11.66
CA THR A 10 24.12 -2.86 -11.18
C THR A 10 23.07 -2.52 -12.24
N LYS A 11 23.11 -1.29 -12.77
CA LYS A 11 22.19 -0.84 -13.81
C LYS A 11 22.17 -1.81 -15.00
N ARG A 12 23.35 -2.18 -15.54
CA ARG A 12 23.45 -3.13 -16.65
C ARG A 12 22.92 -4.53 -16.29
N ALA A 13 23.19 -5.00 -15.08
CA ALA A 13 22.74 -6.32 -14.64
C ALA A 13 21.21 -6.39 -14.51
N LEU A 14 20.58 -5.33 -14.00
CA LEU A 14 19.12 -5.23 -13.87
C LEU A 14 18.43 -5.05 -15.24
N GLU A 15 18.99 -4.22 -16.12
CA GLU A 15 18.53 -4.04 -17.51
C GLU A 15 18.55 -5.37 -18.26
N SER A 16 19.67 -6.12 -18.17
CA SER A 16 19.79 -7.44 -18.80
C SER A 16 18.82 -8.49 -18.24
N ALA A 17 18.33 -8.30 -17.03
CA ALA A 17 17.30 -9.13 -16.41
C ALA A 17 15.86 -8.68 -16.76
N GLY A 18 15.69 -7.69 -17.63
CA GLY A 18 14.40 -7.19 -18.06
C GLY A 18 13.64 -6.41 -17.00
N ILE A 19 14.33 -5.79 -16.05
CA ILE A 19 13.74 -4.92 -15.03
C ILE A 19 13.51 -3.54 -15.65
N GLU A 20 12.27 -3.10 -15.74
CA GLU A 20 11.91 -1.85 -16.42
C GLU A 20 12.50 -0.62 -15.73
N ASP A 21 12.36 -0.56 -14.40
CA ASP A 21 12.85 0.56 -13.56
C ASP A 21 14.31 0.40 -13.13
N TYR A 22 15.16 -0.24 -13.93
CA TYR A 22 16.54 -0.61 -13.60
C TYR A 22 17.41 0.58 -13.16
N VAL A 23 17.17 1.77 -13.69
CA VAL A 23 17.89 3.00 -13.30
C VAL A 23 17.55 3.42 -11.89
N PHE A 24 16.25 3.43 -11.58
CA PHE A 24 15.74 3.76 -10.25
C PHE A 24 16.20 2.71 -9.23
N GLU A 25 16.01 1.42 -9.53
CA GLU A 25 16.40 0.34 -8.63
C GLU A 25 17.91 0.30 -8.37
N ALA A 26 18.74 0.47 -9.39
CA ALA A 26 20.18 0.55 -9.20
C ALA A 26 20.58 1.66 -8.21
N LYS A 27 19.92 2.81 -8.31
CA LYS A 27 20.14 3.92 -7.37
C LYS A 27 19.70 3.57 -5.94
N GLN A 28 18.53 2.93 -5.79
CA GLN A 28 18.06 2.47 -4.47
C GLN A 28 19.00 1.43 -3.86
N ILE A 29 19.52 0.49 -4.66
CA ILE A 29 20.46 -0.52 -4.20
C ILE A 29 21.75 0.14 -3.69
N ILE A 30 22.33 1.11 -4.45
CA ILE A 30 23.52 1.82 -4.01
C ILE A 30 23.26 2.61 -2.71
N LYS A 31 22.12 3.27 -2.60
CA LYS A 31 21.70 3.92 -1.35
C LYS A 31 21.66 2.95 -0.18
N HIS A 32 21.03 1.80 -0.39
CA HIS A 32 20.85 0.78 0.64
C HIS A 32 22.19 0.23 1.14
N ILE A 33 23.12 -0.11 0.24
CA ILE A 33 24.41 -0.70 0.62
C ILE A 33 25.41 0.31 1.22
N THR A 34 25.29 1.60 0.85
CA THR A 34 26.19 2.65 1.33
C THR A 34 25.63 3.41 2.53
N GLY A 35 24.31 3.44 2.69
CA GLY A 35 23.62 4.31 3.65
C GLY A 35 23.60 5.78 3.23
N PHE A 36 24.06 6.13 2.03
CA PHE A 36 24.21 7.49 1.55
C PHE A 36 22.91 8.05 0.96
N SER A 37 22.68 9.33 1.17
CA SER A 37 21.71 10.12 0.41
C SER A 37 22.14 10.30 -1.05
N ASN A 38 21.23 10.82 -1.90
CA ASN A 38 21.56 11.08 -3.30
C ASN A 38 22.73 12.05 -3.48
N SER A 39 22.81 13.09 -2.66
CA SER A 39 23.91 14.06 -2.69
C SER A 39 25.24 13.45 -2.22
N GLU A 40 25.20 12.63 -1.17
CA GLU A 40 26.41 11.95 -0.68
C GLU A 40 26.93 10.92 -1.70
N ILE A 41 26.07 10.20 -2.41
CA ILE A 41 26.50 9.31 -3.51
C ILE A 41 27.27 10.11 -4.57
N LEU A 42 26.74 11.28 -4.98
CA LEU A 42 27.41 12.14 -5.97
C LEU A 42 28.77 12.63 -5.49
N MET A 43 28.88 13.04 -4.23
CA MET A 43 30.13 13.52 -3.65
C MET A 43 31.16 12.41 -3.45
N ASN A 44 30.72 11.16 -3.31
CA ASN A 44 31.56 10.01 -2.99
C ASN A 44 31.71 9.01 -4.16
N TYR A 45 31.41 9.40 -5.39
CA TYR A 45 31.39 8.50 -6.55
C TYR A 45 32.68 7.69 -6.77
N THR A 46 33.83 8.30 -6.46
CA THR A 46 35.14 7.68 -6.62
C THR A 46 35.56 6.82 -5.42
N ASN A 47 34.81 6.86 -4.32
CA ASN A 47 35.15 6.10 -3.13
C ASN A 47 34.93 4.59 -3.36
N ALA A 48 35.88 3.80 -2.90
CA ALA A 48 35.79 2.36 -3.01
C ALA A 48 34.74 1.78 -2.05
N LEU A 49 33.92 0.85 -2.54
CA LEU A 49 33.06 0.03 -1.68
C LEU A 49 33.92 -0.94 -0.86
N THR A 50 33.55 -1.13 0.40
CA THR A 50 34.15 -2.16 1.25
C THR A 50 33.85 -3.57 0.70
N ALA A 51 34.62 -4.56 1.11
CA ALA A 51 34.36 -5.96 0.73
C ALA A 51 32.95 -6.43 1.14
N PHE A 52 32.48 -6.00 2.33
CA PHE A 52 31.13 -6.29 2.82
C PHE A 52 30.05 -5.68 1.90
N GLN A 53 30.18 -4.42 1.52
CA GLN A 53 29.26 -3.74 0.59
C GLN A 53 29.25 -4.41 -0.81
N GLN A 54 30.41 -4.83 -1.31
CA GLN A 54 30.50 -5.53 -2.60
C GLN A 54 29.80 -6.91 -2.55
N ASN A 55 29.98 -7.64 -1.45
CA ASN A 55 29.30 -8.94 -1.26
C ASN A 55 27.78 -8.76 -1.17
N ASN A 56 27.30 -7.77 -0.43
CA ASN A 56 25.88 -7.43 -0.33
C ASN A 56 25.32 -7.03 -1.70
N LEU A 57 26.02 -6.18 -2.45
CA LEU A 57 25.62 -5.79 -3.80
C LEU A 57 25.44 -7.00 -4.69
N THR A 58 26.39 -7.92 -4.68
CA THR A 58 26.34 -9.16 -5.48
C THR A 58 25.14 -10.02 -5.10
N ALA A 59 24.84 -10.14 -3.80
CA ALA A 59 23.69 -10.91 -3.31
C ALA A 59 22.37 -10.28 -3.75
N ILE A 60 22.24 -8.96 -3.64
CA ILE A 60 21.04 -8.21 -4.06
C ILE A 60 20.81 -8.37 -5.57
N ILE A 61 21.86 -8.17 -6.38
CA ILE A 61 21.76 -8.32 -7.84
C ILE A 61 21.28 -9.73 -8.22
N LYS A 62 21.84 -10.77 -7.61
CA LYS A 62 21.42 -12.17 -7.87
C LYS A 62 19.93 -12.39 -7.57
N GLN A 63 19.43 -11.89 -6.44
CA GLN A 63 18.01 -12.00 -6.09
C GLN A 63 17.14 -11.22 -7.08
N ARG A 64 17.55 -10.00 -7.46
CA ARG A 64 16.80 -9.20 -8.44
C ARG A 64 16.78 -9.82 -9.83
N GLN A 65 17.84 -10.49 -10.25
CA GLN A 65 17.87 -11.25 -11.51
C GLN A 65 16.85 -12.41 -11.53
N LEU A 66 16.48 -12.93 -10.35
CA LEU A 66 15.38 -13.88 -10.18
C LEU A 66 14.01 -13.19 -10.06
N ARG A 67 13.94 -11.88 -10.27
CA ARG A 67 12.74 -11.05 -10.15
C ARG A 67 12.17 -11.00 -8.71
N TYR A 68 12.96 -11.37 -7.70
CA TYR A 68 12.53 -11.25 -6.30
C TYR A 68 12.37 -9.76 -5.93
N PRO A 69 11.26 -9.33 -5.30
CA PRO A 69 10.95 -7.92 -5.06
C PRO A 69 12.07 -7.19 -4.31
N LEU A 70 12.49 -6.03 -4.81
CA LEU A 70 13.53 -5.21 -4.18
C LEU A 70 13.14 -4.82 -2.76
N GLN A 71 11.86 -4.53 -2.54
CA GLN A 71 11.28 -4.17 -1.25
C GLN A 71 11.43 -5.30 -0.22
N TYR A 72 11.26 -6.53 -0.64
CA TYR A 72 11.47 -7.70 0.22
C TYR A 72 12.95 -7.94 0.54
N ILE A 73 13.83 -7.64 -0.40
CA ILE A 73 15.29 -7.70 -0.17
C ILE A 73 15.70 -6.67 0.90
N PHE A 74 15.15 -5.46 0.85
CA PHE A 74 15.44 -4.41 1.82
C PHE A 74 14.73 -4.62 3.17
N GLY A 75 13.62 -5.38 3.16
CA GLY A 75 12.80 -5.60 4.35
C GLY A 75 11.95 -4.38 4.76
N GLU A 76 12.02 -3.30 3.99
CA GLU A 76 11.26 -2.07 4.21
C GLU A 76 11.00 -1.32 2.91
N TRP A 77 9.94 -0.51 2.90
CA TRP A 77 9.63 0.37 1.77
C TRP A 77 8.99 1.68 2.24
N SER A 78 9.21 2.73 1.46
CA SER A 78 8.66 4.06 1.76
C SER A 78 7.22 4.16 1.29
N PHE A 79 6.35 4.74 2.13
CA PHE A 79 5.00 5.15 1.80
C PHE A 79 4.67 6.44 2.56
N TYR A 80 4.19 7.43 1.86
CA TYR A 80 3.83 8.75 2.39
C TYR A 80 4.94 9.38 3.26
N GLY A 81 6.18 9.31 2.78
CA GLY A 81 7.35 9.82 3.47
C GLY A 81 7.81 9.03 4.71
N ARG A 82 7.24 7.85 4.98
CA ARG A 82 7.56 6.97 6.11
C ARG A 82 8.00 5.60 5.62
N ASN A 83 8.96 4.96 6.31
CA ASN A 83 9.39 3.60 6.00
C ASN A 83 8.55 2.57 6.75
N PHE A 84 7.97 1.62 6.04
CA PHE A 84 7.21 0.50 6.56
C PHE A 84 7.97 -0.80 6.37
N TYR A 85 8.01 -1.66 7.39
CA TYR A 85 8.49 -3.02 7.25
C TYR A 85 7.59 -3.80 6.29
N VAL A 86 8.22 -4.49 5.36
CA VAL A 86 7.56 -5.37 4.38
C VAL A 86 8.40 -6.62 4.18
N GLY A 87 7.80 -7.65 3.61
CA GLY A 87 8.48 -8.91 3.28
C GLY A 87 7.46 -9.97 2.86
N PRO A 88 7.86 -11.23 2.69
CA PRO A 88 6.96 -12.30 2.29
C PRO A 88 5.71 -12.37 3.18
N GLY A 89 4.55 -12.48 2.54
CA GLY A 89 3.26 -12.57 3.23
C GLY A 89 2.51 -11.24 3.40
N VAL A 90 3.04 -10.12 2.90
CA VAL A 90 2.33 -8.82 2.90
C VAL A 90 2.49 -8.10 1.56
N LEU A 91 1.45 -7.43 1.09
CA LEU A 91 1.51 -6.57 -0.10
C LEU A 91 2.53 -5.44 0.12
N VAL A 92 3.37 -5.18 -0.87
CA VAL A 92 4.26 -4.01 -0.87
C VAL A 92 3.43 -2.74 -1.07
N PRO A 93 3.54 -1.71 -0.21
CA PRO A 93 2.86 -0.44 -0.43
C PRO A 93 3.18 0.17 -1.80
N ARG A 94 2.15 0.59 -2.54
CA ARG A 94 2.28 1.19 -3.86
C ARG A 94 2.21 2.72 -3.76
N ALA A 95 2.92 3.41 -4.63
CA ALA A 95 2.85 4.87 -4.69
C ALA A 95 1.44 5.38 -5.01
N ASP A 96 0.71 4.66 -5.88
CA ASP A 96 -0.66 5.02 -6.25
C ASP A 96 -1.62 4.99 -5.05
N THR A 97 -1.37 4.15 -4.07
CA THR A 97 -2.14 4.08 -2.81
C THR A 97 -2.05 5.36 -1.98
N GLU A 98 -0.98 6.17 -2.17
CA GLU A 98 -0.84 7.47 -1.49
C GLU A 98 -1.99 8.43 -1.85
N ILE A 99 -2.55 8.32 -3.07
CA ILE A 99 -3.68 9.13 -3.55
C ILE A 99 -4.95 8.82 -2.73
N THR A 100 -5.16 7.55 -2.38
CA THR A 100 -6.25 7.13 -1.51
C THR A 100 -6.08 7.70 -0.10
N ALA A 101 -4.86 7.64 0.45
CA ALA A 101 -4.55 8.24 1.75
C ALA A 101 -4.75 9.76 1.74
N GLU A 102 -4.30 10.47 0.68
CA GLU A 102 -4.53 11.92 0.51
C GLU A 102 -6.02 12.27 0.49
N LYS A 103 -6.83 11.50 -0.26
CA LYS A 103 -8.28 11.73 -0.32
C LYS A 103 -8.93 11.57 1.05
N CYS A 104 -8.50 10.56 1.81
CA CYS A 104 -8.94 10.36 3.18
C CYS A 104 -8.55 11.53 4.09
N LEU A 105 -7.30 12.00 4.01
CA LEU A 105 -6.82 13.14 4.80
C LEU A 105 -7.57 14.43 4.45
N ASP A 106 -7.86 14.68 3.17
CA ASP A 106 -8.65 15.83 2.74
C ASP A 106 -10.05 15.85 3.39
N PHE A 107 -10.73 14.71 3.41
CA PHE A 107 -12.02 14.57 4.10
C PHE A 107 -11.90 14.82 5.59
N LEU A 108 -10.88 14.24 6.22
CA LEU A 108 -10.68 14.31 7.66
C LEU A 108 -10.37 15.72 8.18
N LYS A 109 -9.96 16.68 7.34
CA LYS A 109 -9.73 18.07 7.75
C LYS A 109 -10.96 18.71 8.43
N ALA A 110 -12.15 18.30 8.04
CA ALA A 110 -13.41 18.82 8.59
C ALA A 110 -13.95 18.01 9.78
N VAL A 111 -13.34 16.87 10.12
CA VAL A 111 -13.83 15.94 11.15
C VAL A 111 -12.96 16.03 12.40
N LYS A 112 -13.56 16.21 13.58
CA LYS A 112 -12.84 16.21 14.87
C LYS A 112 -12.91 14.83 15.52
N ASN A 113 -11.79 14.39 16.09
CA ASN A 113 -11.65 13.09 16.76
C ASN A 113 -12.22 11.92 15.91
N PRO A 114 -11.79 11.78 14.64
CA PRO A 114 -12.40 10.84 13.72
C PRO A 114 -12.19 9.39 14.16
N GLN A 115 -13.22 8.57 13.97
CA GLN A 115 -13.15 7.11 14.08
C GLN A 115 -12.90 6.56 12.68
N ILE A 116 -11.79 5.85 12.49
CA ILE A 116 -11.33 5.38 11.18
C ILE A 116 -11.21 3.85 11.21
N LEU A 117 -11.68 3.20 10.14
CA LEU A 117 -11.51 1.78 9.89
C LEU A 117 -10.76 1.59 8.57
N ASP A 118 -9.58 0.96 8.65
CA ASP A 118 -8.77 0.55 7.50
C ASP A 118 -8.96 -0.96 7.32
N LEU A 119 -9.65 -1.34 6.25
CA LEU A 119 -10.00 -2.73 5.93
C LEU A 119 -8.99 -3.32 4.95
N CYS A 120 -8.64 -4.61 5.11
CA CYS A 120 -7.57 -5.28 4.36
C CYS A 120 -6.23 -4.55 4.55
N ALA A 121 -5.90 -4.24 5.80
CA ALA A 121 -4.86 -3.26 6.14
C ALA A 121 -3.44 -3.67 5.68
N GLY A 122 -3.16 -4.96 5.47
CA GLY A 122 -1.86 -5.43 5.00
C GLY A 122 -0.72 -5.00 5.93
N SER A 123 0.21 -4.20 5.41
CA SER A 123 1.30 -3.61 6.18
C SER A 123 0.85 -2.51 7.16
N GLY A 124 -0.40 -2.07 7.06
CA GLY A 124 -0.96 -0.94 7.80
C GLY A 124 -0.62 0.42 7.20
N CYS A 125 -0.10 0.49 5.99
CA CYS A 125 0.45 1.74 5.43
C CYS A 125 -0.59 2.85 5.35
N ILE A 126 -1.86 2.59 4.99
CA ILE A 126 -2.92 3.59 4.95
C ILE A 126 -3.30 4.01 6.38
N GLY A 127 -3.80 3.08 7.20
CA GLY A 127 -4.32 3.38 8.53
C GLY A 127 -3.28 4.03 9.45
N ILE A 128 -2.03 3.54 9.43
CA ILE A 128 -0.93 4.13 10.22
C ILE A 128 -0.59 5.53 9.72
N THR A 129 -0.60 5.77 8.39
CA THR A 129 -0.39 7.11 7.85
C THR A 129 -1.49 8.06 8.34
N LEU A 130 -2.77 7.65 8.26
CA LEU A 130 -3.89 8.44 8.77
C LEU A 130 -3.75 8.71 10.27
N ALA A 131 -3.33 7.72 11.06
CA ALA A 131 -3.09 7.89 12.49
C ALA A 131 -1.98 8.91 12.80
N LYS A 132 -0.93 8.94 11.97
CA LYS A 132 0.21 9.86 12.16
C LYS A 132 -0.08 11.28 11.68
N GLU A 133 -0.91 11.45 10.65
CA GLU A 133 -1.33 12.76 10.16
C GLU A 133 -2.48 13.36 11.01
N ARG A 134 -3.20 12.53 11.78
CA ARG A 134 -4.33 12.90 12.61
C ARG A 134 -4.19 12.29 14.02
N GLU A 135 -3.44 12.95 14.87
CA GLU A 135 -3.18 12.49 16.24
C GLU A 135 -4.46 12.40 17.11
N ASP A 136 -5.49 13.17 16.74
CA ASP A 136 -6.81 13.13 17.38
C ASP A 136 -7.70 11.96 16.90
N ALA A 137 -7.28 11.22 15.86
CA ALA A 137 -8.04 10.08 15.35
C ALA A 137 -7.93 8.85 16.25
N ALA A 138 -8.95 7.97 16.19
CA ALA A 138 -8.85 6.59 16.64
C ALA A 138 -8.92 5.67 15.41
N VAL A 139 -7.83 4.99 15.10
CA VAL A 139 -7.72 4.16 13.90
C VAL A 139 -7.73 2.68 14.25
N THR A 140 -8.63 1.93 13.62
CA THR A 140 -8.67 0.47 13.69
C THR A 140 -8.21 -0.08 12.34
N LEU A 141 -7.18 -0.94 12.34
CA LEU A 141 -6.72 -1.68 11.17
C LEU A 141 -7.30 -3.08 11.26
N LEU A 142 -8.05 -3.54 10.26
CA LEU A 142 -8.57 -4.89 10.18
C LEU A 142 -7.74 -5.69 9.17
N GLU A 143 -7.13 -6.77 9.64
CA GLU A 143 -6.35 -7.69 8.80
C GLU A 143 -6.66 -9.13 9.17
N LYS A 144 -6.91 -9.96 8.15
CA LYS A 144 -7.26 -11.38 8.32
C LYS A 144 -6.04 -12.28 8.48
N PHE A 145 -4.99 -12.01 7.71
CA PHE A 145 -3.86 -12.93 7.57
C PHE A 145 -2.78 -12.66 8.61
N PRO A 146 -2.39 -13.66 9.43
CA PRO A 146 -1.43 -13.48 10.52
C PRO A 146 -0.06 -12.95 10.06
N GLU A 147 0.37 -13.33 8.84
CA GLU A 147 1.63 -12.88 8.26
C GLU A 147 1.61 -11.36 8.03
N ALA A 148 0.57 -10.84 7.37
CA ALA A 148 0.38 -9.42 7.14
C ALA A 148 0.15 -8.65 8.45
N ALA A 149 -0.68 -9.20 9.35
CA ALA A 149 -0.95 -8.65 10.67
C ALA A 149 0.32 -8.40 11.50
N ARG A 150 1.32 -9.30 11.43
CA ARG A 150 2.64 -9.11 12.07
C ARG A 150 3.39 -7.89 11.54
N TYR A 151 3.29 -7.61 10.23
CA TYR A 151 3.90 -6.40 9.65
C TYR A 151 3.15 -5.16 10.12
N ALA A 152 1.82 -5.15 10.10
CA ALA A 152 1.02 -4.05 10.63
C ALA A 152 1.38 -3.74 12.10
N GLU A 153 1.46 -4.76 12.96
CA GLU A 153 1.84 -4.59 14.37
C GLU A 153 3.26 -4.01 14.53
N LYS A 154 4.25 -4.51 13.75
CA LYS A 154 5.61 -3.97 13.75
C LYS A 154 5.63 -2.51 13.28
N ASN A 155 4.82 -2.18 12.28
CA ASN A 155 4.74 -0.84 11.72
C ASN A 155 4.04 0.15 12.66
N ILE A 156 2.98 -0.25 13.36
CA ILE A 156 2.38 0.55 14.43
C ILE A 156 3.44 0.94 15.48
N LYS A 157 4.24 -0.04 15.93
CA LYS A 157 5.32 0.18 16.90
C LYS A 157 6.42 1.08 16.32
N ARG A 158 6.89 0.81 15.09
CA ARG A 158 7.93 1.60 14.41
C ARG A 158 7.55 3.06 14.27
N GLN A 159 6.32 3.32 13.86
CA GLN A 159 5.81 4.68 13.65
C GLN A 159 5.33 5.35 14.94
N SER A 160 5.34 4.64 16.07
CA SER A 160 4.77 5.14 17.34
C SER A 160 3.33 5.66 17.14
N ALA A 161 2.51 4.91 16.40
CA ALA A 161 1.12 5.25 16.11
C ALA A 161 0.24 4.78 17.27
N VAL A 162 0.30 5.49 18.40
CA VAL A 162 -0.37 5.11 19.66
C VAL A 162 -1.90 5.14 19.59
N ASN A 163 -2.44 5.87 18.61
CA ASN A 163 -3.87 5.98 18.31
C ASN A 163 -4.35 4.99 17.25
N ALA A 164 -3.48 4.06 16.81
CA ALA A 164 -3.81 2.96 15.91
C ALA A 164 -3.80 1.62 16.66
N ARG A 165 -4.79 0.78 16.38
CA ARG A 165 -4.86 -0.60 16.87
C ARG A 165 -5.12 -1.58 15.76
N LEU A 166 -4.51 -2.76 15.85
CA LEU A 166 -4.79 -3.88 14.96
C LEU A 166 -5.93 -4.73 15.51
N LEU A 167 -6.83 -5.14 14.64
CA LEU A 167 -7.89 -6.11 14.87
C LEU A 167 -7.71 -7.25 13.85
N THR A 168 -7.63 -8.48 14.32
CA THR A 168 -7.65 -9.65 13.43
C THR A 168 -9.08 -9.99 13.10
N GLY A 169 -9.43 -10.09 11.80
CA GLY A 169 -10.78 -10.42 11.37
C GLY A 169 -10.93 -10.43 9.86
N ASP A 170 -12.06 -10.94 9.40
CA ASP A 170 -12.38 -11.12 7.98
C ASP A 170 -13.45 -10.12 7.53
N VAL A 171 -13.08 -9.28 6.56
CA VAL A 171 -14.00 -8.30 5.95
C VAL A 171 -15.23 -8.98 5.29
N LEU A 172 -15.06 -10.20 4.81
CA LEU A 172 -16.14 -10.96 4.18
C LEU A 172 -17.21 -11.39 5.20
N LEU A 173 -16.83 -11.48 6.49
CA LEU A 173 -17.74 -11.81 7.59
C LEU A 173 -18.28 -10.56 8.32
N GLY A 174 -17.82 -9.37 7.98
CA GLY A 174 -18.23 -8.11 8.62
C GLY A 174 -17.54 -7.84 9.97
N ASP A 175 -16.42 -8.48 10.25
CA ASP A 175 -15.66 -8.27 11.49
C ASP A 175 -15.23 -6.79 11.64
N GLY A 176 -15.30 -6.27 12.87
CA GLY A 176 -14.98 -4.85 13.15
C GLY A 176 -16.12 -3.87 12.84
N GLY A 177 -17.26 -4.36 12.36
CA GLY A 177 -18.45 -3.56 12.06
C GLY A 177 -19.36 -3.29 13.28
N ASP A 178 -18.86 -3.38 14.50
CA ASP A 178 -19.57 -3.17 15.76
C ASP A 178 -19.66 -1.71 16.20
N LYS A 179 -19.05 -0.79 15.44
CA LYS A 179 -18.97 0.65 15.74
C LYS A 179 -19.37 1.50 14.54
N LEU A 180 -19.57 2.79 14.83
CA LEU A 180 -19.78 3.80 13.80
C LEU A 180 -18.46 4.54 13.51
N TYR A 181 -18.15 4.65 12.23
CA TYR A 181 -16.92 5.27 11.71
C TYR A 181 -17.23 6.54 10.91
N ASP A 182 -16.36 7.51 11.02
CA ASP A 182 -16.36 8.69 10.14
C ASP A 182 -15.78 8.36 8.77
N LEU A 183 -14.78 7.48 8.76
CA LEU A 183 -14.10 7.03 7.54
C LEU A 183 -13.92 5.51 7.56
N ILE A 184 -14.31 4.85 6.46
CA ILE A 184 -13.95 3.48 6.15
C ILE A 184 -13.12 3.51 4.87
N VAL A 185 -11.90 3.02 4.92
CA VAL A 185 -10.98 2.97 3.78
C VAL A 185 -10.51 1.55 3.54
N SER A 186 -10.27 1.20 2.28
CA SER A 186 -9.67 -0.08 1.92
C SER A 186 -8.88 0.01 0.62
N ASN A 187 -7.75 -0.69 0.60
CA ASN A 187 -7.13 -1.19 -0.63
C ASN A 187 -7.31 -2.71 -0.64
N PRO A 188 -8.47 -3.23 -1.06
CA PRO A 188 -8.77 -4.65 -1.01
C PRO A 188 -8.13 -5.39 -2.19
N PRO A 189 -8.01 -6.73 -2.13
CA PRO A 189 -7.68 -7.51 -3.31
C PRO A 189 -8.70 -7.26 -4.44
N TYR A 190 -8.19 -6.92 -5.63
CA TYR A 190 -9.02 -6.51 -6.76
C TYR A 190 -8.66 -7.17 -8.10
N ILE A 191 -7.58 -7.95 -8.18
CA ILE A 191 -7.18 -8.55 -9.46
C ILE A 191 -8.16 -9.67 -9.84
N PRO A 192 -8.81 -9.60 -11.03
CA PRO A 192 -9.64 -10.67 -11.52
C PRO A 192 -8.86 -11.97 -11.72
N LYS A 193 -9.49 -13.11 -11.49
CA LYS A 193 -8.86 -14.43 -11.55
C LYS A 193 -8.15 -14.73 -12.88
N ASN A 194 -8.73 -14.30 -13.99
CA ASN A 194 -8.14 -14.47 -15.32
C ASN A 194 -6.86 -13.65 -15.49
N GLU A 195 -6.73 -12.51 -14.80
CA GLU A 195 -5.58 -11.60 -14.86
C GLU A 195 -4.43 -12.02 -13.94
N MET A 196 -4.67 -12.88 -12.95
CA MET A 196 -3.61 -13.44 -12.09
C MET A 196 -2.49 -14.14 -12.87
N LYS A 197 -2.73 -14.55 -14.12
CA LYS A 197 -1.74 -15.19 -14.97
C LYS A 197 -0.75 -14.20 -15.59
N ILE A 198 -1.13 -12.94 -15.74
CA ILE A 198 -0.37 -11.89 -16.43
C ILE A 198 0.24 -10.85 -15.50
N ILE A 199 0.10 -11.02 -14.17
CA ILE A 199 0.76 -10.15 -13.21
C ILE A 199 2.28 -10.16 -13.38
N SER A 200 2.93 -9.09 -12.96
CA SER A 200 4.39 -8.96 -13.08
C SER A 200 5.12 -10.10 -12.35
N PRO A 201 6.30 -10.48 -12.80
CA PRO A 201 7.09 -11.52 -12.13
C PRO A 201 7.35 -11.22 -10.65
N GLU A 202 7.53 -9.96 -10.28
CA GLU A 202 7.72 -9.51 -8.91
C GLU A 202 6.46 -9.75 -8.06
N THR A 203 5.31 -9.38 -8.60
CA THR A 203 4.01 -9.52 -7.92
C THR A 203 3.68 -10.99 -7.62
N LYS A 204 4.23 -11.95 -8.36
CA LYS A 204 4.07 -13.39 -8.07
C LYS A 204 4.70 -13.84 -6.75
N TYR A 205 5.60 -13.06 -6.17
CA TYR A 205 6.16 -13.32 -4.84
C TYR A 205 5.30 -12.76 -3.71
N GLU A 206 4.34 -11.89 -4.03
CA GLU A 206 3.41 -11.34 -3.06
C GLU A 206 2.26 -12.33 -2.80
N PRO A 207 1.60 -12.29 -1.62
CA PRO A 207 0.56 -13.26 -1.30
C PRO A 207 -0.63 -13.14 -2.26
N GLU A 208 -1.06 -14.24 -2.86
CA GLU A 208 -2.24 -14.28 -3.74
C GLU A 208 -3.49 -13.74 -3.05
N THR A 209 -3.60 -13.97 -1.75
CA THR A 209 -4.70 -13.48 -0.90
C THR A 209 -4.78 -11.96 -0.78
N ALA A 210 -3.70 -11.24 -1.10
CA ALA A 210 -3.70 -9.78 -1.15
C ALA A 210 -3.92 -9.23 -2.57
N LEU A 211 -4.09 -10.11 -3.56
CA LEU A 211 -4.19 -9.75 -4.98
C LEU A 211 -5.54 -10.17 -5.59
N LEU A 212 -5.96 -11.41 -5.36
CA LEU A 212 -7.13 -12.02 -6.02
C LEU A 212 -8.44 -11.44 -5.47
N GLY A 213 -9.14 -10.68 -6.31
CA GLY A 213 -10.45 -10.06 -6.02
C GLY A 213 -11.66 -10.88 -6.41
N GLY A 214 -11.49 -12.17 -6.75
CA GLY A 214 -12.57 -13.05 -7.23
C GLY A 214 -12.58 -13.19 -8.75
N GLU A 215 -13.70 -13.65 -9.29
CA GLU A 215 -13.81 -13.92 -10.74
C GLU A 215 -13.73 -12.64 -11.58
N ASP A 216 -14.31 -11.54 -11.11
CA ASP A 216 -14.37 -10.24 -11.80
C ASP A 216 -13.64 -9.10 -11.06
N GLY A 217 -12.91 -9.40 -9.98
CA GLY A 217 -12.17 -8.42 -9.19
C GLY A 217 -13.00 -7.69 -8.13
N LEU A 218 -14.32 -7.89 -8.09
CA LEU A 218 -15.23 -7.04 -7.30
C LEU A 218 -15.74 -7.68 -6.00
N ASP A 219 -15.33 -8.89 -5.65
CA ASP A 219 -15.90 -9.62 -4.51
C ASP A 219 -15.72 -8.88 -3.18
N PHE A 220 -14.54 -8.31 -2.95
CA PHE A 220 -14.25 -7.55 -1.72
C PHE A 220 -15.03 -6.24 -1.67
N TYR A 221 -15.17 -5.52 -2.79
CA TYR A 221 -15.97 -4.29 -2.84
C TYR A 221 -17.43 -4.57 -2.49
N ARG A 222 -18.03 -5.62 -3.07
CA ARG A 222 -19.41 -6.05 -2.76
C ARG A 222 -19.57 -6.38 -1.28
N ALA A 223 -18.65 -7.17 -0.73
CA ALA A 223 -18.71 -7.57 0.67
C ALA A 223 -18.51 -6.37 1.62
N ILE A 224 -17.53 -5.51 1.37
CA ILE A 224 -17.26 -4.34 2.20
C ILE A 224 -18.44 -3.38 2.16
N ILE A 225 -18.96 -3.06 0.99
CA ILE A 225 -20.11 -2.15 0.84
C ILE A 225 -21.32 -2.71 1.58
N ASN A 226 -21.63 -4.01 1.40
CA ASN A 226 -22.76 -4.64 2.05
C ASN A 226 -22.63 -4.67 3.59
N ASN A 227 -21.45 -5.05 4.10
CA ASN A 227 -21.26 -5.29 5.51
C ASN A 227 -21.02 -3.98 6.31
N TYR A 228 -20.45 -2.93 5.68
CA TYR A 228 -19.95 -1.78 6.43
C TYR A 228 -20.65 -0.44 6.11
N THR A 229 -21.56 -0.37 5.12
CA THR A 229 -22.31 0.87 4.89
C THR A 229 -23.13 1.29 6.11
N ALA A 230 -23.69 0.33 6.85
CA ALA A 230 -24.41 0.61 8.09
C ALA A 230 -23.50 1.18 9.19
N CYS A 231 -22.22 0.82 9.17
CA CYS A 231 -21.20 1.25 10.12
C CYS A 231 -20.66 2.65 9.86
N LEU A 232 -21.02 3.30 8.76
CA LEU A 232 -20.72 4.71 8.54
C LEU A 232 -21.66 5.60 9.37
N LYS A 233 -21.10 6.64 10.00
CA LYS A 233 -21.87 7.76 10.53
C LYS A 233 -22.55 8.52 9.38
N ASN A 234 -23.60 9.26 9.69
CA ASN A 234 -24.19 10.22 8.75
C ASN A 234 -23.13 11.25 8.33
N GLY A 235 -22.96 11.46 7.02
CA GLY A 235 -21.87 12.27 6.44
C GLY A 235 -20.49 11.58 6.42
N GLY A 236 -20.38 10.36 6.92
CA GLY A 236 -19.16 9.57 6.87
C GLY A 236 -18.81 9.12 5.44
N MET A 237 -17.53 8.90 5.18
CA MET A 237 -16.99 8.55 3.88
C MET A 237 -16.54 7.08 3.81
N MET A 238 -16.92 6.40 2.74
CA MET A 238 -16.32 5.13 2.31
C MET A 238 -15.38 5.42 1.13
N CYS A 239 -14.15 4.89 1.17
CA CYS A 239 -13.10 5.20 0.21
C CYS A 239 -12.34 3.94 -0.17
N PHE A 240 -12.20 3.69 -1.47
CA PHE A 240 -11.52 2.51 -2.01
C PHE A 240 -10.38 2.89 -2.95
N GLU A 241 -9.26 2.19 -2.85
CA GLU A 241 -8.39 2.03 -4.02
C GLU A 241 -9.05 1.05 -4.99
N VAL A 242 -8.87 1.28 -6.31
CA VAL A 242 -9.45 0.45 -7.35
C VAL A 242 -8.41 0.06 -8.41
N GLY A 243 -8.59 -1.11 -8.99
CA GLY A 243 -7.85 -1.58 -10.14
C GLY A 243 -8.15 -0.76 -11.40
N ILE A 244 -7.33 -0.98 -12.44
CA ILE A 244 -7.55 -0.34 -13.76
C ILE A 244 -8.91 -0.81 -14.29
N ASN A 245 -9.74 0.17 -14.75
CA ASN A 245 -11.08 -0.02 -15.31
C ASN A 245 -12.18 -0.47 -14.31
N GLU A 246 -11.91 -0.53 -13.00
CA GLU A 246 -12.91 -0.94 -12.00
C GLU A 246 -13.71 0.23 -11.42
N ALA A 247 -13.23 1.47 -11.60
CA ALA A 247 -13.81 2.66 -10.98
C ALA A 247 -15.31 2.83 -11.26
N GLN A 248 -15.76 2.53 -12.48
CA GLN A 248 -17.19 2.61 -12.82
C GLN A 248 -18.00 1.58 -12.04
N ALA A 249 -17.58 0.31 -12.02
CA ALA A 249 -18.28 -0.76 -11.33
C ALA A 249 -18.38 -0.48 -9.82
N VAL A 250 -17.29 -0.02 -9.20
CA VAL A 250 -17.29 0.35 -7.77
C VAL A 250 -18.18 1.56 -7.50
N THR A 251 -18.21 2.54 -8.40
CA THR A 251 -19.14 3.68 -8.34
C THR A 251 -20.59 3.22 -8.35
N GLU A 252 -20.94 2.29 -9.23
CA GLU A 252 -22.30 1.72 -9.33
C GLU A 252 -22.67 0.96 -8.05
N LEU A 253 -21.75 0.19 -7.48
CA LEU A 253 -21.95 -0.51 -6.20
C LEU A 253 -22.22 0.46 -5.04
N LEU A 254 -21.43 1.55 -4.92
CA LEU A 254 -21.66 2.58 -3.90
C LEU A 254 -23.00 3.29 -4.08
N CYS A 255 -23.36 3.59 -5.34
CA CYS A 255 -24.66 4.20 -5.67
C CYS A 255 -25.83 3.30 -5.28
N ALA A 256 -25.76 2.00 -5.61
CA ALA A 256 -26.77 1.01 -5.28
C ALA A 256 -26.94 0.82 -3.76
N ALA A 257 -25.84 0.98 -2.98
CA ALA A 257 -25.87 0.96 -1.53
C ALA A 257 -26.38 2.26 -0.89
N GLY A 258 -26.81 3.23 -1.70
CA GLY A 258 -27.39 4.50 -1.24
C GLY A 258 -26.40 5.59 -0.85
N LEU A 259 -25.09 5.39 -1.08
CA LEU A 259 -24.12 6.46 -0.85
C LEU A 259 -24.32 7.58 -1.90
N LYS A 260 -23.98 8.80 -1.51
CA LYS A 260 -24.15 10.02 -2.31
C LYS A 260 -22.82 10.71 -2.53
N ASN A 261 -22.83 11.74 -3.41
CA ASN A 261 -21.64 12.54 -3.72
C ASN A 261 -20.42 11.67 -4.07
N ILE A 262 -20.68 10.61 -4.86
CA ILE A 262 -19.65 9.67 -5.28
C ILE A 262 -18.68 10.38 -6.20
N GLY A 263 -17.40 10.20 -5.97
CA GLY A 263 -16.34 10.80 -6.78
C GLY A 263 -15.22 9.81 -7.06
N VAL A 264 -14.44 10.14 -8.08
CA VAL A 264 -13.27 9.38 -8.51
C VAL A 264 -12.05 10.29 -8.52
N LYS A 265 -10.92 9.81 -8.00
CA LYS A 265 -9.64 10.53 -8.05
C LYS A 265 -8.66 9.71 -8.89
N LYS A 266 -7.94 10.42 -9.78
CA LYS A 266 -6.94 9.81 -10.67
C LYS A 266 -5.54 9.88 -10.07
N ASP A 267 -4.69 8.94 -10.48
CA ASP A 267 -3.27 9.00 -10.23
C ASP A 267 -2.55 10.04 -11.15
N LEU A 268 -1.24 10.17 -10.95
CA LEU A 268 -0.42 11.11 -11.73
C LEU A 268 -0.35 10.74 -13.22
N ASN A 269 -0.69 9.51 -13.59
CA ASN A 269 -0.75 9.04 -14.98
C ASN A 269 -2.15 9.20 -15.59
N GLY A 270 -3.12 9.75 -14.83
CA GLY A 270 -4.49 9.96 -15.27
C GLY A 270 -5.37 8.72 -15.19
N ILE A 271 -4.93 7.65 -14.49
CA ILE A 271 -5.69 6.43 -14.27
C ILE A 271 -6.55 6.58 -13.02
N ASP A 272 -7.81 6.15 -13.08
CA ASP A 272 -8.71 6.14 -11.94
C ASP A 272 -8.18 5.19 -10.87
N ARG A 273 -7.92 5.71 -9.65
CA ARG A 273 -7.32 4.94 -8.55
C ARG A 273 -8.10 4.96 -7.26
N THR A 274 -8.90 5.98 -7.05
CA THR A 274 -9.65 6.09 -5.80
C THR A 274 -11.10 6.39 -6.09
N VAL A 275 -12.01 5.57 -5.58
CA VAL A 275 -13.46 5.80 -5.62
C VAL A 275 -13.95 6.01 -4.20
N TYR A 276 -14.79 7.03 -3.99
CA TYR A 276 -15.33 7.34 -2.66
C TYR A 276 -16.77 7.79 -2.75
N GLY A 277 -17.52 7.59 -1.67
CA GLY A 277 -18.91 8.05 -1.53
C GLY A 277 -19.23 8.33 -0.07
N PHE A 278 -20.31 9.09 0.17
CA PHE A 278 -20.71 9.54 1.49
C PHE A 278 -22.05 8.94 1.89
N LYS A 279 -22.18 8.54 3.16
CA LYS A 279 -23.49 8.21 3.73
C LYS A 279 -24.30 9.49 3.87
N ASN A 280 -25.56 9.41 3.40
CA ASN A 280 -26.43 10.59 3.43
C ASN A 280 -26.57 11.13 4.85
N THR A 281 -26.54 12.46 5.00
CA THR A 281 -27.03 13.14 6.18
C THR A 281 -28.54 13.23 6.03
N GLU A 282 -29.27 12.25 6.54
CA GLU A 282 -30.72 12.43 6.66
C GLU A 282 -30.98 13.64 7.54
N GLY A 283 -31.69 14.60 6.94
CA GLY A 283 -32.17 15.79 7.65
C GLY A 283 -33.29 15.46 8.63
#